data_ec03ba4553a254635afb9a171e40e742
#
_entry.id   ec03ba4553a254635afb9a171e40e742
#
_cell.length_a   1.000
_cell.length_b   1.000
_cell.length_c   1.000
_cell.angle_alpha   90.00
_cell.angle_beta   90.00
_cell.angle_gamma   90.00
#
_symmetry.space_group_name_H-M   'P 1'
#
loop_
_entity.id
_entity.type
_entity.pdbx_description
1 polymer ?
#
loop_
_entity_poly.entity_id
_entity_poly.type
_entity_poly.pdbx_seq_one_letter_code
_entity_poly.pdbx_strand_id
1 'polypeptide(L)'
;MNETLRLLYDRFYTSPSMVESEQEVETCHRQLIERLDKPERKLVLRIIDAQNLMIEQRSMDSFICGFRLAWEMANDLNHYMEERPEPEDDLGPDALL
;
A
#
# COMPACT_ATOMS: atom_id res chain seq x y z
N MET A 1 -10.31 -10.93 -5.48
CA MET A 1 -9.22 -10.06 -5.92
C MET A 1 -8.57 -10.63 -7.15
N ASN A 2 -8.18 -9.79 -8.07
CA ASN A 2 -7.51 -10.22 -9.29
C ASN A 2 -6.15 -10.84 -8.95
N GLU A 3 -5.90 -12.02 -9.46
CA GLU A 3 -4.67 -12.76 -9.19
C GLU A 3 -3.42 -12.01 -9.70
N THR A 4 -3.53 -11.31 -10.80
CA THR A 4 -2.42 -10.52 -11.34
C THR A 4 -2.01 -9.40 -10.40
N LEU A 5 -2.98 -8.70 -9.81
CA LEU A 5 -2.70 -7.63 -8.85
C LEU A 5 -2.06 -8.19 -7.58
N ARG A 6 -2.50 -9.36 -7.15
CA ARG A 6 -1.90 -10.05 -6.00
C ARG A 6 -0.45 -10.43 -6.27
N LEU A 7 -0.16 -10.96 -7.45
CA LEU A 7 1.20 -11.30 -7.86
C LEU A 7 2.10 -10.07 -7.91
N LEU A 8 1.59 -8.95 -8.40
CA LEU A 8 2.33 -7.69 -8.39
C LEU A 8 2.61 -7.23 -6.97
N TYR A 9 1.62 -7.32 -6.09
CA TYR A 9 1.82 -7.00 -4.68
C TYR A 9 2.90 -7.87 -4.05
N ASP A 10 2.80 -9.17 -4.22
CA ASP A 10 3.75 -10.11 -3.63
C ASP A 10 5.18 -9.86 -4.12
N ARG A 11 5.33 -9.43 -5.34
CA ARG A 11 6.64 -9.20 -5.96
C ARG A 11 7.24 -7.85 -5.61
N PHE A 12 6.44 -6.81 -5.59
CA PHE A 12 6.96 -5.43 -5.52
C PHE A 12 6.74 -4.74 -4.19
N TYR A 13 5.78 -5.20 -3.39
CA TYR A 13 5.56 -4.60 -2.10
C TYR A 13 6.62 -5.08 -1.10
N THR A 14 7.23 -4.13 -0.41
CA THR A 14 8.16 -4.41 0.67
C THR A 14 7.64 -3.73 1.92
N SER A 15 7.43 -4.52 2.98
CA SER A 15 6.99 -3.96 4.26
C SER A 15 8.05 -3.01 4.82
N PRO A 16 7.64 -1.84 5.32
CA PRO A 16 8.58 -0.98 6.01
C PRO A 16 9.08 -1.66 7.29
N SER A 17 10.33 -1.38 7.64
CA SER A 17 10.88 -1.88 8.89
C SER A 17 10.34 -1.05 10.06
N MET A 18 9.73 -1.72 11.04
CA MET A 18 9.19 -1.11 12.26
C MET A 18 9.76 -1.82 13.49
N VAL A 19 11.07 -1.93 13.54
CA VAL A 19 11.76 -2.77 14.54
C VAL A 19 11.40 -2.36 15.97
N GLU A 20 11.36 -1.07 16.26
CA GLU A 20 11.05 -0.59 17.61
C GLU A 20 9.64 -0.98 18.04
N SER A 21 8.65 -0.76 17.16
CA SER A 21 7.26 -1.11 17.43
C SER A 21 7.06 -2.62 17.52
N GLU A 22 7.73 -3.37 16.68
CA GLU A 22 7.67 -4.83 16.72
C GLU A 22 8.26 -5.39 18.01
N GLN A 23 9.37 -4.82 18.46
CA GLN A 23 10.00 -5.21 19.73
C GLN A 23 9.11 -4.87 20.92
N GLU A 24 8.45 -3.73 20.89
CA GLU A 24 7.52 -3.34 21.94
C GLU A 24 6.33 -4.30 22.02
N VAL A 25 5.74 -4.63 20.89
CA VAL A 25 4.65 -5.60 20.83
C VAL A 25 5.10 -6.94 21.38
N GLU A 26 6.27 -7.42 21.00
CA GLU A 26 6.80 -8.69 21.47
C GLU A 26 7.05 -8.68 22.98
N THR A 27 7.62 -7.61 23.48
CA THR A 27 7.91 -7.46 24.91
C THR A 27 6.62 -7.43 25.73
N CYS A 28 5.63 -6.64 25.32
CA CYS A 28 4.35 -6.55 25.99
C CYS A 28 3.59 -7.88 25.93
N HIS A 29 3.63 -8.54 24.78
CA HIS A 29 3.00 -9.84 24.61
C HIS A 29 3.60 -10.87 25.56
N ARG A 30 4.92 -10.91 25.67
CA ARG A 30 5.61 -11.82 26.58
C ARG A 30 5.22 -11.57 28.03
N GLN A 31 5.21 -10.30 28.46
CA GLN A 31 4.79 -9.95 29.82
C GLN A 31 3.34 -10.33 30.08
N LEU A 32 2.49 -10.14 29.10
CA LEU A 32 1.06 -10.44 29.23
C LEU A 32 0.82 -11.95 29.35
N ILE A 33 1.52 -12.74 28.56
CA ILE A 33 1.45 -14.21 28.59
C ILE A 33 1.86 -14.76 29.96
N GLU A 34 2.86 -14.15 30.59
CA GLU A 34 3.31 -14.57 31.93
C GLU A 34 2.26 -14.30 33.02
N ARG A 35 1.37 -13.34 32.81
CA ARG A 35 0.38 -12.92 33.80
C ARG A 35 -1.01 -13.50 33.58
N LEU A 36 -1.27 -14.08 32.43
CA LEU A 36 -2.60 -14.56 32.06
C LEU A 36 -2.69 -16.07 32.14
N ASP A 37 -3.88 -16.55 32.45
CA ASP A 37 -4.20 -17.96 32.38
C ASP A 37 -4.39 -18.42 30.93
N LYS A 38 -4.42 -19.72 30.73
CA LYS A 38 -4.47 -20.31 29.39
C LYS A 38 -5.62 -19.81 28.53
N PRO A 39 -6.88 -19.68 29.01
CA PRO A 39 -7.96 -19.18 28.17
C PRO A 39 -7.73 -17.75 27.69
N GLU A 40 -7.24 -16.88 28.56
CA GLU A 40 -6.95 -15.47 28.25
C GLU A 40 -5.78 -15.35 27.28
N ARG A 41 -4.76 -16.22 27.42
CA ARG A 41 -3.63 -16.26 26.48
C ARG A 41 -4.10 -16.59 25.07
N LYS A 42 -5.06 -17.51 24.93
CA LYS A 42 -5.63 -17.84 23.63
C LYS A 42 -6.35 -16.66 22.99
N LEU A 43 -7.08 -15.88 23.81
CA LEU A 43 -7.75 -14.67 23.31
C LEU A 43 -6.75 -13.64 22.82
N VAL A 44 -5.67 -13.44 23.54
CA VAL A 44 -4.60 -12.49 23.14
C VAL A 44 -4.00 -12.93 21.80
N LEU A 45 -3.69 -14.21 21.65
CA LEU A 45 -3.17 -14.74 20.38
C LEU A 45 -4.15 -14.53 19.23
N ARG A 46 -5.43 -14.74 19.47
CA ARG A 46 -6.46 -14.52 18.44
C ARG A 46 -6.54 -13.06 18.03
N ILE A 47 -6.41 -12.14 18.97
CA ILE A 47 -6.37 -10.71 18.68
C ILE A 47 -5.16 -10.38 17.81
N ILE A 48 -3.99 -10.87 18.17
CA ILE A 48 -2.75 -10.61 17.44
C ILE A 48 -2.85 -11.16 16.01
N ASP A 49 -3.32 -12.38 15.86
CA ASP A 49 -3.47 -13.02 14.55
C ASP A 49 -4.46 -12.26 13.68
N ALA A 50 -5.59 -11.84 14.25
CA ALA A 50 -6.60 -11.07 13.53
C ALA A 50 -6.05 -9.70 13.10
N GLN A 51 -5.31 -9.02 13.98
CA GLN A 51 -4.69 -7.74 13.64
C GLN A 51 -3.64 -7.88 12.55
N ASN A 52 -2.80 -8.91 12.61
CA ASN A 52 -1.82 -9.17 11.57
C ASN A 52 -2.48 -9.40 10.21
N LEU A 53 -3.58 -10.14 10.20
CA LEU A 53 -4.36 -10.35 8.98
C LEU A 53 -4.93 -9.03 8.44
N MET A 54 -5.47 -8.19 9.32
CA MET A 54 -5.99 -6.88 8.93
C MET A 54 -4.89 -5.99 8.35
N ILE A 55 -3.71 -5.99 8.94
CA ILE A 55 -2.56 -5.21 8.44
C ILE A 55 -2.18 -5.69 7.04
N GLU A 56 -2.10 -6.99 6.84
CA GLU A 56 -1.78 -7.57 5.53
C GLU A 56 -2.82 -7.18 4.49
N GLN A 57 -4.11 -7.29 4.83
CA GLN A 57 -5.20 -6.93 3.91
C GLN A 57 -5.19 -5.45 3.58
N ARG A 58 -4.96 -4.58 4.57
CA ARG A 58 -4.85 -3.14 4.35
C ARG A 58 -3.66 -2.77 3.47
N SER A 59 -2.53 -3.42 3.69
CA SER A 59 -1.32 -3.17 2.90
C SER A 59 -1.56 -3.53 1.45
N MET A 60 -2.19 -4.67 1.20
CA MET A 60 -2.53 -5.12 -0.15
C MET A 60 -3.54 -4.18 -0.80
N ASP A 61 -4.59 -3.80 -0.07
CA ASP A 61 -5.60 -2.87 -0.57
C ASP A 61 -5.00 -1.52 -0.91
N SER A 62 -4.14 -0.99 -0.05
CA SER A 62 -3.46 0.29 -0.28
C SER A 62 -2.57 0.23 -1.51
N PHE A 63 -1.87 -0.87 -1.72
CA PHE A 63 -1.05 -1.08 -2.92
C PHE A 63 -1.91 -1.04 -4.19
N ILE A 64 -3.03 -1.76 -4.17
CA ILE A 64 -3.94 -1.82 -5.31
C ILE A 64 -4.59 -0.47 -5.57
N CYS A 65 -5.01 0.23 -4.52
CA CYS A 65 -5.58 1.58 -4.65
C CYS A 65 -4.57 2.56 -5.21
N GLY A 66 -3.31 2.48 -4.77
CA GLY A 66 -2.23 3.30 -5.31
C GLY A 66 -1.96 3.01 -6.78
N PHE A 67 -1.95 1.74 -7.15
CA PHE A 67 -1.79 1.33 -8.54
C PHE A 67 -2.94 1.85 -9.41
N ARG A 68 -4.17 1.73 -8.92
CA ARG A 68 -5.35 2.25 -9.61
C ARG A 68 -5.28 3.75 -9.80
N LEU A 69 -4.89 4.48 -8.76
CA LEU A 69 -4.73 5.92 -8.82
C LEU A 69 -3.70 6.31 -9.87
N ALA A 70 -2.55 5.65 -9.88
CA ALA A 70 -1.51 5.90 -10.87
C ALA A 70 -2.01 5.65 -12.29
N TRP A 71 -2.77 4.57 -12.49
CA TRP A 71 -3.38 4.25 -13.77
C TRP A 71 -4.36 5.32 -14.23
N GLU A 72 -5.26 5.75 -13.33
CA GLU A 72 -6.23 6.81 -13.64
C GLU A 72 -5.53 8.12 -13.98
N MET A 73 -4.50 8.47 -13.22
CA MET A 73 -3.72 9.69 -13.50
C MET A 73 -3.01 9.61 -14.85
N ALA A 74 -2.43 8.47 -15.18
CA ALA A 74 -1.80 8.27 -16.49
C ALA A 74 -2.82 8.37 -17.62
N ASN A 75 -4.00 7.82 -17.40
CA ASN A 75 -5.09 7.86 -18.38
C ASN A 75 -5.59 9.27 -18.60
N ASP A 76 -5.78 10.03 -17.53
CA ASP A 76 -6.18 11.44 -17.60
C ASP A 76 -5.13 12.29 -18.31
N LEU A 77 -3.86 12.04 -18.01
CA LEU A 77 -2.76 12.72 -18.69
C LEU A 77 -2.74 12.42 -20.19
N ASN A 78 -2.96 11.18 -20.57
CA ASN A 78 -3.02 10.78 -21.97
C ASN A 78 -4.19 11.46 -22.68
N HIS A 79 -5.37 11.53 -22.05
CA HIS A 79 -6.52 12.24 -22.59
C HIS A 79 -6.23 13.73 -22.76
N TYR A 80 -5.62 14.34 -21.77
CA TYR A 80 -5.22 15.73 -21.85
C TYR A 80 -4.27 15.96 -23.04
N MET A 81 -3.29 15.10 -23.21
CA MET A 81 -2.33 15.22 -24.31
C MET A 81 -2.97 15.04 -25.67
N GLU A 82 -3.99 14.16 -25.79
CA GLU A 82 -4.74 13.95 -27.01
C GLU A 82 -5.63 15.14 -27.36
N GLU A 83 -6.27 15.74 -26.34
CA GLU A 83 -7.16 16.89 -26.52
C GLU A 83 -6.44 18.21 -26.57
N ARG A 84 -5.19 18.23 -26.16
CA ARG A 84 -4.38 19.42 -26.18
C ARG A 84 -4.27 19.94 -27.62
N PRO A 85 -4.60 21.21 -27.88
CA PRO A 85 -4.39 21.77 -29.21
C PRO A 85 -2.90 21.71 -29.53
N GLU A 86 -2.62 21.27 -30.76
CA GLU A 86 -1.23 21.27 -31.22
C GLU A 86 -0.64 22.67 -31.11
N PRO A 87 0.66 22.78 -30.81
CA PRO A 87 1.30 24.07 -30.87
C PRO A 87 1.01 24.67 -32.23
N GLU A 88 0.43 25.87 -32.24
CA GLU A 88 0.11 26.52 -33.48
C GLU A 88 1.37 26.66 -34.31
N ASP A 89 1.23 26.56 -35.61
CA ASP A 89 2.36 26.67 -36.53
C ASP A 89 3.04 28.05 -36.43
N ASP A 90 2.33 29.05 -35.95
CA ASP A 90 2.87 30.36 -35.66
C ASP A 90 3.81 30.36 -34.45
N LEU A 91 3.86 29.28 -33.68
CA LEU A 91 4.92 29.02 -32.73
C LEU A 91 6.17 28.42 -33.36
N GLY A 92 6.34 28.64 -34.63
CA GLY A 92 7.55 28.26 -35.34
C GLY A 92 8.79 29.00 -34.85
N PRO A 93 9.88 28.90 -35.57
CA PRO A 93 11.16 29.45 -35.14
C PRO A 93 11.12 30.87 -34.67
N ASP A 94 10.25 31.68 -35.25
CA ASP A 94 10.14 33.09 -34.90
C ASP A 94 9.56 33.31 -33.52
N ALA A 95 8.67 32.46 -33.09
CA ALA A 95 8.08 32.55 -31.75
C ALA A 95 9.04 32.07 -30.66
N LEU A 96 10.03 31.29 -31.00
CA LEU A 96 11.02 30.76 -30.07
C LEU A 96 12.24 31.68 -29.95
N LEU A 97 12.33 32.63 -30.81
CA LEU A 97 13.39 33.64 -30.76
C LEU A 97 12.96 34.82 -29.88
#